data_822f4b8bceb69e9db3049ee33c8309a3
#
_entry.id   822f4b8bceb69e9db3049ee33c8309a3
#
_cell.length_a   1.000
_cell.length_b   1.000
_cell.length_c   1.000
_cell.angle_alpha   90.00
_cell.angle_beta   90.00
_cell.angle_gamma   90.00
#
_symmetry.space_group_name_H-M   'P 1'
#
loop_
_entity.id
_entity.type
_entity.pdbx_description
1 polymer ?
#
loop_
_entity_poly.entity_id
_entity_poly.type
_entity_poly.pdbx_seq_one_letter_code
_entity_poly.pdbx_strand_id
1 'polypeptide(L)'
;MSDNCTVAPANGRITGTQISIVAVVVLGAFLALLNQTVMSPALPVIMSDFAIDASTAQWIMSIYPLVSGIMVPVSAFLIDKFSTRALFFGATLVFALGTLLCAAAPDFLFLIIGRVLQAAGSGVLMPLVSVVPMLVFPVEKRGTAMGMAGIVMSAGPAVGPVVGGAVIDTYGWRTMI
;
A
#
# COMPACT_ATOMS: atom_id res chain seq x y z
N MET A 1 -26.43 13.21 -0.81
CA MET A 1 -26.27 14.58 -0.34
C MET A 1 -26.24 14.51 1.15
N SER A 2 -25.10 14.44 1.76
CA SER A 2 -24.99 14.53 3.21
C SER A 2 -23.55 14.90 3.57
N ASP A 3 -23.48 16.07 4.12
CA ASP A 3 -22.41 16.80 4.74
C ASP A 3 -21.50 15.93 5.61
N ASN A 4 -20.30 15.65 5.14
CA ASN A 4 -19.16 15.31 5.98
C ASN A 4 -17.84 15.77 5.32
N CYS A 5 -17.86 16.90 4.64
CA CYS A 5 -16.68 17.71 4.50
C CYS A 5 -16.46 18.40 5.85
N THR A 6 -15.63 17.83 6.69
CA THR A 6 -15.03 18.58 7.80
C THR A 6 -14.16 19.67 7.18
N VAL A 7 -14.80 20.83 6.94
CA VAL A 7 -14.14 22.05 6.52
C VAL A 7 -12.98 22.32 7.47
N ALA A 8 -11.78 22.49 6.93
CA ALA A 8 -10.61 22.87 7.69
C ALA A 8 -10.93 24.10 8.55
N PRO A 9 -10.64 24.10 9.86
CA PRO A 9 -10.89 25.24 10.70
C PRO A 9 -10.10 26.44 10.19
N ALA A 10 -10.77 27.59 10.11
CA ALA A 10 -10.25 28.87 9.59
C ALA A 10 -9.05 29.45 10.37
N ASN A 11 -8.58 28.79 11.41
CA ASN A 11 -7.46 29.20 12.25
C ASN A 11 -6.26 28.31 12.01
N GLY A 12 -5.49 28.43 10.97
CA GLY A 12 -4.15 27.89 10.67
C GLY A 12 -3.44 26.88 11.65
N ARG A 13 -4.12 26.45 12.70
CA ARG A 13 -3.64 25.48 13.68
C ARG A 13 -3.99 24.05 13.26
N ILE A 14 -2.97 23.25 13.04
CA ILE A 14 -3.15 21.81 12.79
C ILE A 14 -3.67 21.16 14.06
N THR A 15 -4.80 20.46 13.96
CA THR A 15 -5.34 19.67 15.06
C THR A 15 -4.64 18.31 15.12
N GLY A 16 -4.36 17.78 16.31
CA GLY A 16 -3.76 16.46 16.47
C GLY A 16 -4.49 15.36 15.68
N THR A 17 -5.81 15.42 15.60
CA THR A 17 -6.63 14.51 14.80
C THR A 17 -6.29 14.54 13.30
N GLN A 18 -5.99 15.72 12.76
CA GLN A 18 -5.60 15.88 11.35
C GLN A 18 -4.25 15.20 11.06
N ILE A 19 -3.29 15.36 11.96
CA ILE A 19 -1.99 14.69 11.88
C ILE A 19 -2.17 13.18 11.96
N SER A 20 -2.98 12.70 12.90
CA SER A 20 -3.23 11.25 13.05
C SER A 20 -3.87 10.63 11.80
N ILE A 21 -4.84 11.29 11.18
CA ILE A 21 -5.47 10.80 9.94
C ILE A 21 -4.44 10.64 8.83
N VAL A 22 -3.62 11.67 8.59
CA VAL A 22 -2.59 11.61 7.55
C VAL A 22 -1.52 10.57 7.89
N ALA A 23 -1.08 10.51 9.13
CA ALA A 23 -0.10 9.52 9.58
C ALA A 23 -0.58 8.08 9.35
N VAL A 24 -1.83 7.76 9.67
CA VAL A 24 -2.41 6.43 9.45
C VAL A 24 -2.47 6.08 7.96
N VAL A 25 -2.86 7.03 7.10
CA VAL A 25 -2.91 6.82 5.65
C VAL A 25 -1.50 6.61 5.08
N VAL A 26 -0.53 7.43 5.50
CA VAL A 26 0.87 7.31 5.05
C VAL A 26 1.48 6.01 5.53
N LEU A 27 1.23 5.59 6.77
CA LEU A 27 1.69 4.31 7.30
C LEU A 27 1.08 3.11 6.55
N GLY A 28 -0.21 3.15 6.24
CA GLY A 28 -0.86 2.10 5.45
C GLY A 28 -0.26 1.95 4.05
N ALA A 29 -0.04 3.08 3.37
CA ALA A 29 0.60 3.08 2.06
C ALA A 29 2.08 2.69 2.13
N PHE A 30 2.80 3.08 3.19
CA PHE A 30 4.18 2.68 3.42
C PHE A 30 4.32 1.16 3.61
N LEU A 31 3.43 0.54 4.39
CA LEU A 31 3.39 -0.91 4.55
C LEU A 31 3.11 -1.63 3.23
N ALA A 32 2.20 -1.10 2.40
CA ALA A 32 1.94 -1.63 1.07
C ALA A 32 3.18 -1.54 0.16
N LEU A 33 3.93 -0.43 0.24
CA LEU A 33 5.16 -0.23 -0.50
C LEU A 33 6.29 -1.14 -0.01
N LEU A 34 6.44 -1.32 1.30
CA LEU A 34 7.38 -2.28 1.88
C LEU A 34 7.09 -3.69 1.40
N ASN A 35 5.83 -4.14 1.49
CA ASN A 35 5.42 -5.46 1.01
C ASN A 35 5.77 -5.68 -0.47
N GLN A 36 5.62 -4.65 -1.30
CA GLN A 36 6.01 -4.71 -2.71
C GLN A 36 7.52 -4.90 -2.89
N THR A 37 8.34 -4.15 -2.16
CA THR A 37 9.80 -4.14 -2.33
C THR A 37 10.50 -5.35 -1.71
N VAL A 38 9.95 -5.86 -0.61
CA VAL A 38 10.42 -7.04 0.12
C VAL A 38 10.32 -8.32 -0.74
N MET A 39 9.41 -8.35 -1.72
CA MET A 39 9.22 -9.53 -2.57
C MET A 39 10.40 -9.81 -3.51
N SER A 40 11.21 -8.79 -3.84
CA SER A 40 12.35 -8.95 -4.75
C SER A 40 13.40 -9.97 -4.23
N PRO A 41 13.90 -9.89 -2.99
CA PRO A 41 14.81 -10.90 -2.44
C PRO A 41 14.13 -12.25 -2.18
N ALA A 42 12.80 -12.31 -2.05
CA ALA A 42 12.07 -13.57 -1.85
C ALA A 42 11.97 -14.43 -3.12
N LEU A 43 12.13 -13.83 -4.29
CA LEU A 43 11.88 -14.51 -5.57
C LEU A 43 12.67 -15.81 -5.76
N PRO A 44 13.99 -15.88 -5.50
CA PRO A 44 14.76 -17.13 -5.65
C PRO A 44 14.27 -18.25 -4.72
N VAL A 45 13.87 -17.90 -3.49
CA VAL A 45 13.37 -18.88 -2.52
C VAL A 45 12.00 -19.40 -2.95
N ILE A 46 11.11 -18.55 -3.44
CA ILE A 46 9.80 -18.91 -3.98
C ILE A 46 9.95 -19.83 -5.19
N MET A 47 10.91 -19.54 -6.08
CA MET A 47 11.20 -20.40 -7.25
C MET A 47 11.59 -21.82 -6.82
N SER A 48 12.43 -21.97 -5.79
CA SER A 48 12.81 -23.28 -5.27
C SER A 48 11.67 -23.99 -4.57
N ASP A 49 10.85 -23.29 -3.78
CA ASP A 49 9.73 -23.88 -3.02
C ASP A 49 8.61 -24.42 -3.92
N PHE A 50 8.27 -23.66 -4.98
CA PHE A 50 7.22 -24.07 -5.91
C PHE A 50 7.74 -24.81 -7.15
N ALA A 51 9.05 -25.04 -7.26
CA ALA A 51 9.72 -25.67 -8.39
C ALA A 51 9.31 -25.05 -9.75
N ILE A 52 9.24 -23.72 -9.80
CA ILE A 52 8.88 -22.94 -10.99
C ILE A 52 10.11 -22.29 -11.64
N ASP A 53 10.01 -22.04 -12.94
CA ASP A 53 11.04 -21.34 -13.69
C ASP A 53 11.02 -19.82 -13.48
N ALA A 54 12.10 -19.14 -13.85
CA ALA A 54 12.25 -17.69 -13.67
C ALA A 54 11.18 -16.89 -14.45
N SER A 55 10.73 -17.38 -15.60
CA SER A 55 9.70 -16.69 -16.41
C SER A 55 8.34 -16.72 -15.74
N THR A 56 7.99 -17.82 -15.10
CA THR A 56 6.76 -17.95 -14.30
C THR A 56 6.85 -17.12 -13.02
N ALA A 57 7.99 -17.16 -12.32
CA ALA A 57 8.21 -16.39 -11.10
C ALA A 57 8.16 -14.87 -11.35
N GLN A 58 8.57 -14.40 -12.53
CA GLN A 58 8.51 -12.99 -12.90
C GLN A 58 7.08 -12.42 -12.85
N TRP A 59 6.04 -13.25 -13.00
CA TRP A 59 4.65 -12.81 -12.85
C TRP A 59 4.35 -12.27 -11.45
N ILE A 60 4.99 -12.77 -10.41
CA ILE A 60 4.83 -12.25 -9.03
C ILE A 60 5.21 -10.76 -8.98
N MET A 61 6.29 -10.39 -9.69
CA MET A 61 6.77 -9.01 -9.73
C MET A 61 5.95 -8.12 -10.66
N SER A 62 5.47 -8.68 -11.79
CA SER A 62 4.80 -7.92 -12.85
C SER A 62 3.32 -7.71 -12.59
N ILE A 63 2.62 -8.65 -11.95
CA ILE A 63 1.18 -8.57 -11.69
C ILE A 63 0.82 -7.42 -10.75
N TYR A 64 1.68 -7.14 -9.78
CA TYR A 64 1.43 -6.12 -8.78
C TYR A 64 1.37 -4.69 -9.40
N PRO A 65 2.39 -4.20 -10.10
CA PRO A 65 2.33 -2.89 -10.74
C PRO A 65 1.28 -2.83 -11.85
N LEU A 66 1.00 -3.94 -12.54
CA LEU A 66 -0.05 -4.01 -13.55
C LEU A 66 -1.43 -3.73 -12.94
N VAL A 67 -1.80 -4.49 -11.91
CA VAL A 67 -3.09 -4.33 -11.23
C VAL A 67 -3.18 -2.98 -10.53
N SER A 68 -2.12 -2.55 -9.83
CA SER A 68 -2.08 -1.23 -9.19
C SER A 68 -2.26 -0.11 -10.21
N GLY A 69 -1.63 -0.19 -11.39
CA GLY A 69 -1.78 0.78 -12.47
C GLY A 69 -3.22 0.89 -12.98
N ILE A 70 -3.93 -0.24 -13.09
CA ILE A 70 -5.36 -0.26 -13.45
C ILE A 70 -6.22 0.34 -12.33
N MET A 71 -5.85 0.11 -11.06
CA MET A 71 -6.61 0.61 -9.92
C MET A 71 -6.47 2.12 -9.69
N VAL A 72 -5.39 2.76 -10.18
CA VAL A 72 -5.21 4.22 -10.03
C VAL A 72 -6.38 5.03 -10.65
N PRO A 73 -6.77 4.87 -11.92
CA PRO A 73 -7.94 5.57 -12.45
C PRO A 73 -9.25 5.13 -11.79
N VAL A 74 -9.39 3.86 -11.41
CA VAL A 74 -10.57 3.37 -10.67
C VAL A 74 -10.67 4.05 -9.30
N SER A 75 -9.55 4.26 -8.62
CA SER A 75 -9.52 4.93 -7.32
C SER A 75 -9.98 6.40 -7.40
N ALA A 76 -9.67 7.11 -8.49
CA ALA A 76 -10.16 8.47 -8.70
C ALA A 76 -11.70 8.50 -8.71
N PHE A 77 -12.32 7.60 -9.45
CA PHE A 77 -13.79 7.46 -9.47
C PHE A 77 -14.38 7.06 -8.10
N LEU A 78 -13.69 6.19 -7.37
CA LEU A 78 -14.12 5.77 -6.03
C LEU A 78 -14.04 6.91 -5.01
N ILE A 79 -13.00 7.76 -5.09
CA ILE A 79 -12.83 8.93 -4.21
C ILE A 79 -13.97 9.94 -4.38
N ASP A 80 -14.52 10.07 -5.59
CA ASP A 80 -15.66 10.95 -5.85
C ASP A 80 -17.00 10.41 -5.29
N LYS A 81 -17.13 9.07 -5.18
CA LYS A 81 -18.38 8.43 -4.76
C LYS A 81 -18.42 8.04 -3.29
N PHE A 82 -17.31 7.69 -2.70
CA PHE A 82 -17.24 7.15 -1.35
C PHE A 82 -16.45 8.07 -0.42
N SER A 83 -16.76 8.00 0.88
CA SER A 83 -16.00 8.74 1.87
C SER A 83 -14.57 8.20 1.96
N THR A 84 -13.61 9.09 2.16
CA THR A 84 -12.18 8.76 2.32
C THR A 84 -11.95 7.69 3.39
N ARG A 85 -12.74 7.71 4.47
CA ARG A 85 -12.66 6.69 5.53
C ARG A 85 -13.08 5.32 5.04
N ALA A 86 -14.22 5.22 4.34
CA ALA A 86 -14.69 3.94 3.80
C ALA A 86 -13.71 3.36 2.79
N LEU A 87 -13.12 4.21 1.94
CA LEU A 87 -12.10 3.81 0.98
C LEU A 87 -10.83 3.30 1.66
N PHE A 88 -10.35 4.01 2.68
CA PHE A 88 -9.16 3.60 3.41
C PHE A 88 -9.36 2.24 4.09
N PHE A 89 -10.46 2.06 4.83
CA PHE A 89 -10.75 0.79 5.50
C PHE A 89 -11.00 -0.33 4.49
N GLY A 90 -11.74 -0.09 3.43
CA GLY A 90 -12.00 -1.07 2.37
C GLY A 90 -10.70 -1.50 1.67
N ALA A 91 -9.88 -0.55 1.26
CA ALA A 91 -8.59 -0.82 0.61
C ALA A 91 -7.62 -1.57 1.54
N THR A 92 -7.56 -1.17 2.82
CA THR A 92 -6.72 -1.85 3.83
C THR A 92 -7.21 -3.27 4.08
N LEU A 93 -8.54 -3.49 4.14
CA LEU A 93 -9.12 -4.82 4.30
C LEU A 93 -8.79 -5.72 3.11
N VAL A 94 -8.96 -5.24 1.88
CA VAL A 94 -8.62 -5.98 0.66
C VAL A 94 -7.13 -6.31 0.63
N PHE A 95 -6.27 -5.36 0.99
CA PHE A 95 -4.83 -5.57 1.09
C PHE A 95 -4.48 -6.64 2.14
N ALA A 96 -5.08 -6.56 3.33
CA ALA A 96 -4.87 -7.53 4.41
C ALA A 96 -5.33 -8.94 4.03
N LEU A 97 -6.49 -9.07 3.38
CA LEU A 97 -6.97 -10.37 2.86
C LEU A 97 -6.01 -10.95 1.82
N GLY A 98 -5.50 -10.11 0.91
CA GLY A 98 -4.47 -10.51 -0.04
C GLY A 98 -3.19 -10.99 0.64
N THR A 99 -2.75 -10.30 1.69
CA THR A 99 -1.60 -10.66 2.51
C THR A 99 -1.79 -12.03 3.19
N LEU A 100 -2.94 -12.23 3.83
CA LEU A 100 -3.26 -13.52 4.45
C LEU A 100 -3.30 -14.65 3.41
N LEU A 101 -3.86 -14.40 2.25
CA LEU A 101 -3.91 -15.39 1.18
C LEU A 101 -2.52 -15.75 0.66
N CYS A 102 -1.63 -14.78 0.51
CA CYS A 102 -0.23 -15.01 0.12
C CYS A 102 0.52 -15.80 1.21
N ALA A 103 0.34 -15.46 2.49
CA ALA A 103 1.00 -16.15 3.60
C ALA A 103 0.55 -17.62 3.73
N ALA A 104 -0.74 -17.89 3.45
CA ALA A 104 -1.33 -19.22 3.50
C ALA A 104 -1.25 -19.97 2.17
N ALA A 105 -0.61 -19.42 1.12
CA ALA A 105 -0.65 -19.98 -0.22
C ALA A 105 -0.09 -21.41 -0.28
N PRO A 106 -0.90 -22.41 -0.65
CA PRO A 106 -0.46 -23.79 -0.81
C PRO A 106 0.27 -24.01 -2.15
N ASP A 107 -0.06 -23.20 -3.16
CA ASP A 107 0.52 -23.26 -4.49
C ASP A 107 0.70 -21.87 -5.11
N PHE A 108 1.38 -21.83 -6.27
CA PHE A 108 1.71 -20.60 -6.98
C PHE A 108 0.47 -19.79 -7.42
N LEU A 109 -0.63 -20.45 -7.79
CA LEU A 109 -1.84 -19.77 -8.23
C LEU A 109 -2.47 -18.96 -7.10
N PHE A 110 -2.54 -19.52 -5.88
CA PHE A 110 -3.02 -18.80 -4.69
C PHE A 110 -2.14 -17.61 -4.36
N LEU A 111 -0.82 -17.72 -4.52
CA LEU A 111 0.12 -16.62 -4.35
C LEU A 111 -0.19 -15.48 -5.33
N ILE A 112 -0.41 -15.78 -6.60
CA ILE A 112 -0.76 -14.79 -7.63
C ILE A 112 -2.10 -14.10 -7.32
N ILE A 113 -3.13 -14.86 -6.93
CA ILE A 113 -4.43 -14.30 -6.55
C ILE A 113 -4.27 -13.35 -5.34
N GLY A 114 -3.52 -13.75 -4.34
CA GLY A 114 -3.22 -12.90 -3.19
C GLY A 114 -2.49 -11.61 -3.59
N ARG A 115 -1.54 -11.67 -4.54
CA ARG A 115 -0.84 -10.51 -5.10
C ARG A 115 -1.76 -9.57 -5.86
N VAL A 116 -2.75 -10.10 -6.60
CA VAL A 116 -3.78 -9.28 -7.25
C VAL A 116 -4.62 -8.51 -6.22
N LEU A 117 -5.06 -9.17 -5.15
CA LEU A 117 -5.81 -8.53 -4.07
C LEU A 117 -4.97 -7.46 -3.36
N GLN A 118 -3.72 -7.77 -3.01
CA GLN A 118 -2.80 -6.78 -2.43
C GLN A 118 -2.63 -5.56 -3.34
N ALA A 119 -2.41 -5.79 -4.63
CA ALA A 119 -2.24 -4.73 -5.62
C ALA A 119 -3.50 -3.88 -5.79
N ALA A 120 -4.68 -4.50 -5.77
CA ALA A 120 -5.95 -3.77 -5.81
C ALA A 120 -6.12 -2.87 -4.60
N GLY A 121 -5.85 -3.36 -3.39
CA GLY A 121 -5.88 -2.55 -2.17
C GLY A 121 -4.88 -1.40 -2.19
N SER A 122 -3.62 -1.67 -2.54
CA SER A 122 -2.56 -0.65 -2.60
C SER A 122 -2.81 0.41 -3.67
N GLY A 123 -3.37 0.02 -4.83
CA GLY A 123 -3.71 0.95 -5.91
C GLY A 123 -4.77 1.99 -5.51
N VAL A 124 -5.59 1.70 -4.49
CA VAL A 124 -6.49 2.69 -3.87
C VAL A 124 -5.78 3.49 -2.76
N LEU A 125 -4.91 2.86 -1.97
CA LEU A 125 -4.19 3.52 -0.87
C LEU A 125 -3.22 4.59 -1.37
N MET A 126 -2.51 4.35 -2.48
CA MET A 126 -1.49 5.26 -3.01
C MET A 126 -2.02 6.66 -3.37
N PRO A 127 -3.12 6.82 -4.13
CA PRO A 127 -3.70 8.13 -4.38
C PRO A 127 -4.20 8.84 -3.10
N LEU A 128 -4.65 8.09 -2.09
CA LEU A 128 -5.12 8.67 -0.83
C LEU A 128 -3.99 9.41 -0.08
N VAL A 129 -2.73 8.97 -0.21
CA VAL A 129 -1.58 9.68 0.38
C VAL A 129 -1.46 11.12 -0.13
N SER A 130 -1.85 11.37 -1.38
CA SER A 130 -1.84 12.72 -1.95
C SER A 130 -3.13 13.49 -1.67
N VAL A 131 -4.28 12.83 -1.75
CA VAL A 131 -5.59 13.45 -1.62
C VAL A 131 -5.91 13.83 -0.17
N VAL A 132 -5.61 12.95 0.79
CA VAL A 132 -5.96 13.19 2.21
C VAL A 132 -5.28 14.44 2.79
N PRO A 133 -3.99 14.69 2.60
CA PRO A 133 -3.37 15.94 3.04
C PRO A 133 -4.00 17.19 2.42
N MET A 134 -4.42 17.11 1.14
CA MET A 134 -5.08 18.24 0.47
C MET A 134 -6.46 18.55 1.04
N LEU A 135 -7.19 17.54 1.53
CA LEU A 135 -8.50 17.71 2.14
C LEU A 135 -8.42 18.18 3.59
N VAL A 136 -7.39 17.74 4.31
CA VAL A 136 -7.30 17.89 5.77
C VAL A 136 -6.48 19.13 6.17
N PHE A 137 -5.44 19.49 5.40
CA PHE A 137 -4.56 20.61 5.76
C PHE A 137 -4.91 21.92 5.03
N PRO A 138 -4.70 23.09 5.71
CA PRO A 138 -4.72 24.39 5.06
C PRO A 138 -3.70 24.48 3.93
N VAL A 139 -3.96 25.33 2.93
CA VAL A 139 -3.15 25.45 1.70
C VAL A 139 -1.67 25.67 2.02
N GLU A 140 -1.37 26.53 3.03
CA GLU A 140 -0.01 26.90 3.44
C GLU A 140 0.81 25.72 3.97
N LYS A 141 0.15 24.66 4.45
CA LYS A 141 0.81 23.51 5.11
C LYS A 141 0.75 22.23 4.29
N ARG A 142 0.03 22.22 3.16
CA ARG A 142 -0.09 21.05 2.27
C ARG A 142 1.26 20.59 1.74
N GLY A 143 2.13 21.55 1.33
CA GLY A 143 3.47 21.25 0.84
C GLY A 143 4.33 20.52 1.87
N THR A 144 4.30 20.97 3.12
CA THR A 144 5.05 20.32 4.21
C THR A 144 4.52 18.89 4.48
N ALA A 145 3.19 18.72 4.52
CA ALA A 145 2.59 17.41 4.76
C ALA A 145 2.90 16.42 3.63
N MET A 146 2.83 16.86 2.38
CA MET A 146 3.18 16.05 1.21
C MET A 146 4.68 15.75 1.15
N GLY A 147 5.54 16.71 1.51
CA GLY A 147 6.98 16.49 1.61
C GLY A 147 7.35 15.44 2.64
N MET A 148 6.74 15.48 3.83
CA MET A 148 6.93 14.47 4.86
C MET A 148 6.43 13.09 4.40
N ALA A 149 5.26 13.02 3.77
CA ALA A 149 4.77 11.78 3.18
C ALA A 149 5.73 11.22 2.11
N GLY A 150 6.27 12.09 1.25
CA GLY A 150 7.26 11.71 0.24
C GLY A 150 8.55 11.12 0.84
N ILE A 151 9.06 11.69 1.94
CA ILE A 151 10.24 11.15 2.64
C ILE A 151 9.94 9.76 3.18
N VAL A 152 8.79 9.55 3.83
CA VAL A 152 8.39 8.24 4.36
C VAL A 152 8.24 7.22 3.21
N MET A 153 7.60 7.61 2.12
CA MET A 153 7.39 6.73 0.96
C MET A 153 8.70 6.37 0.25
N SER A 154 9.68 7.28 0.18
CA SER A 154 11.00 6.99 -0.42
C SER A 154 11.87 6.08 0.45
N ALA A 155 11.60 5.99 1.75
CA ALA A 155 12.30 5.06 2.63
C ALA A 155 11.93 3.58 2.36
N GLY A 156 10.72 3.31 1.85
CA GLY A 156 10.24 1.95 1.56
C GLY A 156 11.18 1.15 0.63
N PRO A 157 11.48 1.64 -0.57
CA PRO A 157 12.41 0.97 -1.48
C PRO A 157 13.84 0.82 -0.95
N ALA A 158 14.28 1.73 -0.07
CA ALA A 158 15.61 1.66 0.52
C ALA A 158 15.70 0.61 1.64
N VAL A 159 14.67 0.53 2.48
CA VAL A 159 14.63 -0.35 3.66
C VAL A 159 14.10 -1.75 3.31
N GLY A 160 13.14 -1.82 2.37
CA GLY A 160 12.46 -3.07 2.01
C GLY A 160 13.38 -4.24 1.68
N PRO A 161 14.31 -4.11 0.73
CA PRO A 161 15.19 -5.21 0.36
C PRO A 161 16.13 -5.65 1.49
N VAL A 162 16.58 -4.71 2.34
CA VAL A 162 17.50 -5.00 3.46
C VAL A 162 16.75 -5.77 4.55
N VAL A 163 15.59 -5.29 4.96
CA VAL A 163 14.73 -5.97 5.94
C VAL A 163 14.25 -7.30 5.38
N GLY A 164 13.85 -7.29 4.11
CA GLY A 164 13.40 -8.47 3.40
C GLY A 164 14.44 -9.58 3.39
N GLY A 165 15.66 -9.28 2.99
CA GLY A 165 16.76 -10.25 2.99
C GLY A 165 17.01 -10.84 4.37
N ALA A 166 17.10 -10.00 5.40
CA ALA A 166 17.36 -10.45 6.78
C ALA A 166 16.23 -11.34 7.34
N VAL A 167 14.97 -11.06 7.02
CA VAL A 167 13.83 -11.85 7.49
C VAL A 167 13.73 -13.18 6.75
N ILE A 168 14.02 -13.22 5.43
CA ILE A 168 14.02 -14.46 4.65
C ILE A 168 15.02 -15.48 5.23
N ASP A 169 16.23 -15.01 5.54
CA ASP A 169 17.30 -15.86 6.06
C ASP A 169 16.96 -16.50 7.41
N THR A 170 16.10 -15.85 8.22
CA THR A 170 15.79 -16.30 9.59
C THR A 170 14.44 -16.98 9.71
N TYR A 171 13.41 -16.52 9.02
CA TYR A 171 12.01 -16.96 9.22
C TYR A 171 11.32 -17.46 7.95
N GLY A 172 11.99 -17.37 6.81
CA GLY A 172 11.42 -17.74 5.51
C GLY A 172 10.50 -16.67 4.91
N TRP A 173 10.17 -16.82 3.63
CA TRP A 173 9.44 -15.80 2.85
C TRP A 173 7.95 -15.66 3.26
N ARG A 174 7.32 -16.71 3.81
CA ARG A 174 5.91 -16.66 4.23
C ARG A 174 5.64 -15.72 5.39
N THR A 175 6.61 -15.50 6.25
CA THR A 175 6.49 -14.59 7.40
C THR A 175 6.71 -13.12 7.02
N MET A 176 7.16 -12.86 5.80
CA MET A 176 7.45 -11.52 5.29
C MET A 176 6.25 -10.85 4.62
N ILE A 177 5.29 -11.62 4.19
CA ILE A 177 4.10 -11.15 3.50
C ILE A 177 3.06 -10.72 4.53
#